data_ca85404bcb96cb7d033b8a66780e4e13
#
_entry.id   ca85404bcb96cb7d033b8a66780e4e13
#
_cell.length_a   1.000
_cell.length_b   1.000
_cell.length_c   1.000
_cell.angle_alpha   90.00
_cell.angle_beta   90.00
_cell.angle_gamma   90.00
#
_symmetry.space_group_name_H-M   'P 1'
#
loop_
_entity.id
_entity.type
_entity.pdbx_description
1 polymer ?
#
loop_
_entity_poly.entity_id
_entity_poly.type
_entity_poly.pdbx_seq_one_letter_code
_entity_poly.pdbx_strand_id
1 'polypeptide(L)'
;MTQLHDPLHPHSHDPNPAPPSENADFLLSLPDGTVQTITPDNLRGRPQTTLRDCFIVSTGHGTSGPFAFTGVTLADLVGDYWAAAWEEAEVISADGFGTRLSAAEVDAVTSRPILLACAVAGQPLSRAAGLVRLIVPSETDDALKQVKWIGEVRILNAETQRLAKPTPPSAGP
;
A
#
# COMPACT_ATOMS: atom_id res chain seq x y z
N MET A 1 6.91 29.63 16.53
CA MET A 1 6.01 28.89 15.64
C MET A 1 6.00 27.46 16.11
N THR A 2 4.91 27.02 16.71
CA THR A 2 4.76 25.61 17.13
C THR A 2 4.53 24.78 15.86
N GLN A 3 5.47 23.92 15.51
CA GLN A 3 5.21 22.93 14.46
C GLN A 3 4.03 22.09 14.92
N LEU A 4 2.94 22.16 14.16
CA LEU A 4 1.83 21.24 14.33
C LEU A 4 2.35 19.83 14.05
N HIS A 5 2.45 19.05 15.11
CA HIS A 5 2.85 17.64 15.00
C HIS A 5 1.80 16.90 14.17
N ASP A 6 2.18 16.46 12.97
CA ASP A 6 1.32 15.63 12.15
C ASP A 6 1.34 14.19 12.72
N PRO A 7 0.22 13.68 13.26
CA PRO A 7 0.19 12.36 13.86
C PRO A 7 0.42 11.22 12.85
N LEU A 8 0.30 11.50 11.55
CA LEU A 8 0.67 10.55 10.49
C LEU A 8 2.18 10.54 10.21
N HIS A 9 2.91 11.51 10.74
CA HIS A 9 4.36 11.65 10.68
C HIS A 9 4.91 11.86 12.08
N PRO A 10 4.84 10.88 12.97
CA PRO A 10 5.22 11.05 14.36
C PRO A 10 6.69 11.40 14.56
N HIS A 11 7.52 11.31 13.54
CA HIS A 11 8.95 11.59 13.62
C HIS A 11 9.48 12.31 12.39
N SER A 12 10.13 13.39 12.65
CA SER A 12 11.06 14.04 11.75
C SER A 12 12.47 13.48 11.99
N HIS A 13 12.74 12.27 11.51
CA HIS A 13 14.08 11.99 11.04
C HIS A 13 14.15 12.53 9.65
N ASP A 14 15.07 13.43 9.40
CA ASP A 14 15.23 14.15 8.15
C ASP A 14 14.10 13.87 7.17
N PRO A 15 13.01 14.63 7.21
CA PRO A 15 11.89 14.35 6.35
C PRO A 15 12.46 14.30 4.95
N ASN A 16 12.10 13.30 4.19
CA ASN A 16 12.37 13.33 2.77
C ASN A 16 11.99 14.76 2.32
N PRO A 17 12.97 15.63 1.99
CA PRO A 17 12.76 17.08 1.91
C PRO A 17 11.67 17.44 0.87
N ALA A 18 11.31 16.46 0.02
CA ALA A 18 10.14 16.52 -0.82
C ALA A 18 9.47 15.14 -0.82
N PRO A 19 8.16 15.04 -0.58
CA PRO A 19 7.42 13.82 -0.81
C PRO A 19 7.69 13.29 -2.22
N PRO A 20 7.96 12.00 -2.42
CA PRO A 20 8.44 11.45 -3.68
C PRO A 20 7.41 11.51 -4.81
N SER A 21 6.12 11.58 -4.48
CA SER A 21 5.04 11.70 -5.46
C SER A 21 4.39 13.07 -5.41
N GLU A 22 4.07 13.64 -6.56
CA GLU A 22 3.36 14.92 -6.69
C GLU A 22 1.85 14.73 -6.81
N ASN A 23 1.42 13.58 -7.30
CA ASN A 23 0.02 13.19 -7.45
C ASN A 23 -0.21 11.79 -6.86
N ALA A 24 -1.47 11.37 -6.82
CA ALA A 24 -1.88 10.10 -6.25
C ALA A 24 -2.05 8.98 -7.31
N ASP A 25 -1.59 9.20 -8.53
CA ASP A 25 -1.61 8.17 -9.57
C ASP A 25 -0.56 7.09 -9.27
N PHE A 26 -0.92 5.85 -9.50
CA PHE A 26 0.02 4.74 -9.39
C PHE A 26 -0.23 3.68 -10.47
N LEU A 27 0.72 2.81 -10.67
CA LEU A 27 0.63 1.73 -11.65
C LEU A 27 0.09 0.45 -10.99
N LEU A 28 -0.78 -0.23 -11.71
CA LEU A 28 -1.18 -1.61 -11.42
C LEU A 28 -0.60 -2.51 -12.50
N SER A 29 0.38 -3.30 -12.15
CA SER A 29 1.06 -4.24 -13.06
C SER A 29 0.51 -5.64 -12.85
N LEU A 30 0.02 -6.26 -13.92
CA LEU A 30 -0.66 -7.55 -13.91
C LEU A 30 0.27 -8.68 -14.40
N PRO A 31 -0.01 -9.94 -14.05
CA PRO A 31 0.85 -11.08 -14.39
C PRO A 31 1.03 -11.31 -15.90
N ASP A 32 0.12 -10.86 -16.74
CA ASP A 32 0.20 -10.95 -18.21
C ASP A 32 1.05 -9.84 -18.84
N GLY A 33 1.64 -8.96 -18.03
CA GLY A 33 2.42 -7.82 -18.48
C GLY A 33 1.59 -6.56 -18.75
N THR A 34 0.27 -6.61 -18.59
CA THR A 34 -0.60 -5.44 -18.69
C THR A 34 -0.29 -4.47 -17.54
N VAL A 35 -0.20 -3.18 -17.85
CA VAL A 35 -0.01 -2.11 -16.87
C VAL A 35 -1.15 -1.10 -17.01
N GLN A 36 -1.81 -0.82 -15.90
CA GLN A 36 -2.88 0.17 -15.80
C GLN A 36 -2.44 1.34 -14.92
N THR A 37 -2.79 2.56 -15.30
CA THR A 37 -2.66 3.71 -14.42
C THR A 37 -3.93 3.84 -13.58
N ILE A 38 -3.80 3.80 -12.28
CA ILE A 38 -4.88 3.99 -11.32
C ILE A 38 -4.82 5.43 -10.83
N THR A 39 -5.89 6.17 -11.08
CA THR A 39 -6.02 7.58 -10.67
C THR A 39 -6.90 7.72 -9.43
N PRO A 40 -6.87 8.85 -8.72
CA PRO A 40 -7.79 9.13 -7.63
C PRO A 40 -9.27 9.00 -8.05
N ASP A 41 -9.61 9.36 -9.28
CA ASP A 41 -10.99 9.21 -9.80
C ASP A 41 -11.36 7.73 -9.96
N ASN A 42 -10.44 6.90 -10.43
CA ASN A 42 -10.65 5.46 -10.50
C ASN A 42 -10.90 4.86 -9.11
N LEU A 43 -10.19 5.33 -8.08
CA LEU A 43 -10.43 4.88 -6.70
C LEU A 43 -11.78 5.37 -6.17
N ARG A 44 -12.11 6.65 -6.35
CA ARG A 44 -13.37 7.22 -5.87
C ARG A 44 -14.61 6.63 -6.55
N GLY A 45 -14.48 6.17 -7.79
CA GLY A 45 -15.57 5.52 -8.53
C GLY A 45 -15.92 4.10 -8.04
N ARG A 46 -15.15 3.55 -7.11
CA ARG A 46 -15.37 2.21 -6.54
C ARG A 46 -16.06 2.27 -5.18
N PRO A 47 -16.66 1.17 -4.71
CA PRO A 47 -17.16 1.08 -3.35
C PRO A 47 -16.07 1.45 -2.34
N GLN A 48 -16.41 2.35 -1.41
CA GLN A 48 -15.49 2.84 -0.39
C GLN A 48 -15.69 2.08 0.92
N THR A 49 -14.59 1.69 1.53
CA THR A 49 -14.56 1.06 2.85
C THR A 49 -13.91 2.01 3.84
N THR A 50 -14.51 2.17 5.02
CA THR A 50 -13.92 2.93 6.13
C THR A 50 -13.52 1.97 7.24
N LEU A 51 -12.24 1.98 7.58
CA LEU A 51 -11.70 1.24 8.71
C LEU A 51 -11.41 2.21 9.86
N ARG A 52 -12.04 1.97 10.99
CA ARG A 52 -11.81 2.71 12.24
C ARG A 52 -10.75 2.01 13.08
N ASP A 53 -10.28 2.71 14.11
CA ASP A 53 -9.34 2.18 15.09
C ASP A 53 -8.07 1.57 14.43
N CYS A 54 -7.57 2.28 13.41
CA CYS A 54 -6.32 1.95 12.77
C CYS A 54 -5.17 2.68 13.44
N PHE A 55 -4.05 1.99 13.62
CA PHE A 55 -2.86 2.54 14.22
C PHE A 55 -1.72 2.54 13.19
N ILE A 56 -0.88 3.57 13.27
CA ILE A 56 0.38 3.63 12.54
C ILE A 56 1.48 3.37 13.55
N VAL A 57 2.22 2.31 13.32
CA VAL A 57 3.36 1.91 14.13
C VAL A 57 4.64 2.30 13.41
N SER A 58 5.54 2.99 14.09
CA SER A 58 6.84 3.38 13.54
C SER A 58 7.94 2.81 14.42
N THR A 59 8.85 2.07 13.80
CA THR A 59 10.00 1.45 14.50
C THR A 59 10.79 2.47 15.30
N GLY A 60 10.96 2.19 16.59
CA GLY A 60 11.73 3.06 17.48
C GLY A 60 11.04 4.35 17.90
N HIS A 61 9.80 4.58 17.47
CA HIS A 61 9.15 5.87 17.62
C HIS A 61 7.73 5.83 18.19
N GLY A 62 7.16 4.64 18.32
CA GLY A 62 5.86 4.44 18.94
C GLY A 62 4.70 4.35 17.98
N THR A 63 3.51 4.35 18.54
CA THR A 63 2.25 4.13 17.84
C THR A 63 1.43 5.41 17.83
N SER A 64 0.89 5.76 16.67
CA SER A 64 -0.05 6.87 16.47
C SER A 64 -1.43 6.36 16.11
N GLY A 65 -2.47 7.06 16.52
CA GLY A 65 -3.87 6.71 16.30
C GLY A 65 -4.69 6.82 17.57
N PRO A 66 -5.94 6.34 17.55
CA PRO A 66 -6.60 5.63 16.44
C PRO A 66 -7.00 6.55 15.29
N PHE A 67 -6.90 6.05 14.07
CA PHE A 67 -7.33 6.75 12.85
C PHE A 67 -8.51 6.03 12.19
N ALA A 68 -9.32 6.81 11.44
CA ALA A 68 -10.32 6.27 10.53
C ALA A 68 -9.84 6.50 9.09
N PHE A 69 -9.43 5.43 8.41
CA PHE A 69 -9.01 5.49 7.01
C PHE A 69 -10.15 5.06 6.09
N THR A 70 -10.28 5.75 4.96
CA THR A 70 -11.26 5.43 3.92
C THR A 70 -10.57 5.23 2.58
N GLY A 71 -10.99 4.22 1.85
CA GLY A 71 -10.45 3.90 0.53
C GLY A 71 -11.08 2.65 -0.07
N VAL A 72 -10.40 2.05 -1.02
CA VAL A 72 -10.80 0.83 -1.72
C VAL A 72 -10.06 -0.36 -1.13
N THR A 73 -10.73 -1.51 -0.99
CA THR A 73 -10.00 -2.72 -0.57
C THR A 73 -9.03 -3.15 -1.67
N LEU A 74 -7.88 -3.67 -1.27
CA LEU A 74 -6.92 -4.18 -2.26
C LEU A 74 -7.51 -5.36 -3.05
N ALA A 75 -8.32 -6.19 -2.40
CA ALA A 75 -9.02 -7.31 -3.05
C ALA A 75 -9.96 -6.81 -4.17
N ASP A 76 -10.78 -5.78 -3.90
CA ASP A 76 -11.69 -5.23 -4.91
C ASP A 76 -10.92 -4.63 -6.08
N LEU A 77 -9.86 -3.88 -5.81
CA LEU A 77 -9.03 -3.32 -6.88
C LEU A 77 -8.43 -4.43 -7.76
N VAL A 78 -7.83 -5.45 -7.15
CA VAL A 78 -7.25 -6.56 -7.90
C VAL A 78 -8.31 -7.31 -8.68
N GLY A 79 -9.46 -7.64 -8.05
CA GLY A 79 -10.55 -8.39 -8.66
C GLY A 79 -11.18 -7.71 -9.88
N ASP A 80 -11.14 -6.37 -9.94
CA ASP A 80 -11.64 -5.61 -11.11
C ASP A 80 -10.77 -5.78 -12.37
N TYR A 81 -9.49 -6.10 -12.20
CA TYR A 81 -8.52 -6.17 -13.31
C TYR A 81 -7.97 -7.58 -13.55
N TRP A 82 -8.04 -8.45 -12.55
CA TRP A 82 -7.44 -9.78 -12.63
C TRP A 82 -8.32 -10.84 -11.97
N ALA A 83 -8.98 -11.67 -12.80
CA ALA A 83 -9.89 -12.71 -12.33
C ALA A 83 -9.23 -14.10 -12.16
N ALA A 84 -8.01 -14.28 -12.69
CA ALA A 84 -7.30 -15.57 -12.57
C ALA A 84 -6.59 -15.68 -11.22
N ALA A 85 -6.14 -16.89 -10.88
CA ALA A 85 -5.37 -17.11 -9.67
C ALA A 85 -4.07 -16.29 -9.66
N TRP A 86 -3.72 -15.77 -8.50
CA TRP A 86 -2.49 -15.03 -8.23
C TRP A 86 -1.96 -15.41 -6.85
N GLU A 87 -0.72 -15.09 -6.56
CA GLU A 87 -0.06 -15.54 -5.33
C GLU A 87 0.35 -14.40 -4.41
N GLU A 88 0.83 -13.30 -4.98
CA GLU A 88 1.42 -12.22 -4.19
C GLU A 88 1.16 -10.86 -4.83
N ALA A 89 0.94 -9.85 -4.00
CA ALA A 89 0.95 -8.45 -4.38
C ALA A 89 2.17 -7.77 -3.78
N GLU A 90 3.00 -7.15 -4.61
CA GLU A 90 4.02 -6.20 -4.18
C GLU A 90 3.43 -4.80 -4.22
N VAL A 91 3.47 -4.09 -3.10
CA VAL A 91 3.05 -2.69 -3.02
C VAL A 91 4.29 -1.84 -2.80
N ILE A 92 4.60 -0.97 -3.74
CA ILE A 92 5.87 -0.25 -3.82
C ILE A 92 5.58 1.25 -3.76
N SER A 93 6.24 1.92 -2.84
CA SER A 93 6.24 3.38 -2.73
C SER A 93 7.06 4.02 -3.84
N ALA A 94 6.74 5.26 -4.18
CA ALA A 94 7.52 6.06 -5.14
C ALA A 94 8.96 6.35 -4.67
N ASP A 95 9.26 6.18 -3.38
CA ASP A 95 10.63 6.27 -2.83
C ASP A 95 11.39 4.93 -2.82
N GLY A 96 10.77 3.87 -3.35
CA GLY A 96 11.37 2.54 -3.47
C GLY A 96 11.14 1.60 -2.29
N PHE A 97 10.54 2.06 -1.19
CA PHE A 97 10.13 1.18 -0.11
C PHE A 97 8.96 0.31 -0.57
N GLY A 98 8.95 -0.96 -0.22
CA GLY A 98 7.88 -1.86 -0.63
C GLY A 98 7.62 -2.97 0.37
N THR A 99 6.47 -3.59 0.22
CA THR A 99 6.05 -4.76 1.00
C THR A 99 5.36 -5.79 0.11
N ARG A 100 5.25 -7.00 0.61
CA ARG A 100 4.59 -8.13 -0.04
C ARG A 100 3.43 -8.63 0.80
N LEU A 101 2.35 -8.95 0.11
CA LEU A 101 1.12 -9.49 0.68
C LEU A 101 0.75 -10.73 -0.11
N SER A 102 0.48 -11.83 0.56
CA SER A 102 -0.03 -13.03 -0.12
C SER A 102 -1.48 -12.82 -0.57
N ALA A 103 -1.87 -13.51 -1.64
CA ALA A 103 -3.27 -13.53 -2.07
C ALA A 103 -4.20 -13.95 -0.92
N ALA A 104 -3.79 -14.92 -0.09
CA ALA A 104 -4.57 -15.37 1.06
C ALA A 104 -4.80 -14.26 2.09
N GLU A 105 -3.82 -13.38 2.32
CA GLU A 105 -3.99 -12.22 3.21
C GLU A 105 -4.95 -11.19 2.62
N VAL A 106 -4.83 -10.94 1.32
CA VAL A 106 -5.64 -9.93 0.61
C VAL A 106 -7.09 -10.37 0.46
N ASP A 107 -7.30 -11.63 0.08
CA ASP A 107 -8.63 -12.19 -0.18
C ASP A 107 -9.32 -12.73 1.09
N ALA A 108 -8.70 -12.58 2.24
CA ALA A 108 -9.27 -13.04 3.51
C ALA A 108 -10.63 -12.36 3.77
N VAL A 109 -11.66 -13.15 4.03
CA VAL A 109 -12.97 -12.66 4.45
C VAL A 109 -12.88 -12.14 5.87
N THR A 110 -12.87 -10.83 6.04
CA THR A 110 -12.71 -10.17 7.33
C THR A 110 -13.48 -8.86 7.39
N SER A 111 -13.84 -8.43 8.59
CA SER A 111 -14.39 -7.09 8.83
C SER A 111 -13.32 -5.98 8.73
N ARG A 112 -12.05 -6.34 8.63
CA ARG A 112 -10.91 -5.42 8.56
C ARG A 112 -10.00 -5.78 7.37
N PRO A 113 -10.47 -5.56 6.12
CA PRO A 113 -9.70 -5.88 4.92
C PRO A 113 -8.48 -4.95 4.76
N ILE A 114 -7.53 -5.38 3.94
CA ILE A 114 -6.41 -4.56 3.52
C ILE A 114 -6.93 -3.44 2.60
N LEU A 115 -6.54 -2.21 2.88
CA LEU A 115 -7.10 -1.01 2.28
C LEU A 115 -6.04 -0.18 1.54
N LEU A 116 -6.38 0.28 0.35
CA LEU A 116 -5.71 1.39 -0.32
C LEU A 116 -6.44 2.68 0.10
N ALA A 117 -5.97 3.29 1.17
CA ALA A 117 -6.59 4.45 1.77
C ALA A 117 -6.24 5.72 1.00
N CYS A 118 -7.23 6.53 0.67
CA CYS A 118 -7.08 7.84 0.04
C CYS A 118 -7.60 8.98 0.93
N ALA A 119 -8.22 8.66 2.06
CA ALA A 119 -8.70 9.65 3.03
C ALA A 119 -8.47 9.19 4.48
N VAL A 120 -8.35 10.14 5.38
CA VAL A 120 -8.29 9.96 6.84
C VAL A 120 -9.24 10.95 7.51
N ALA A 121 -10.02 10.47 8.48
CA ALA A 121 -11.04 11.28 9.17
C ALA A 121 -11.96 12.06 8.19
N GLY A 122 -12.32 11.47 7.07
CA GLY A 122 -13.18 12.06 6.05
C GLY A 122 -12.51 13.09 5.14
N GLN A 123 -11.20 13.34 5.29
CA GLN A 123 -10.46 14.29 4.46
C GLN A 123 -9.46 13.54 3.55
N PRO A 124 -9.28 13.96 2.30
CA PRO A 124 -8.25 13.39 1.43
C PRO A 124 -6.88 13.41 2.09
N LEU A 125 -6.11 12.35 1.92
CA LEU A 125 -4.73 12.31 2.38
C LEU A 125 -3.91 13.37 1.65
N SER A 126 -3.23 14.22 2.43
CA SER A 126 -2.33 15.23 1.87
C SER A 126 -1.10 14.57 1.23
N ARG A 127 -0.36 15.36 0.47
CA ARG A 127 0.93 14.91 -0.10
C ARG A 127 1.89 14.47 1.00
N ALA A 128 1.98 15.23 2.08
CA ALA A 128 2.80 14.89 3.25
C ALA A 128 2.33 13.59 3.95
N ALA A 129 1.02 13.35 3.98
CA ALA A 129 0.43 12.15 4.57
C ALA A 129 0.51 10.91 3.68
N GLY A 130 0.98 11.03 2.42
CA GLY A 130 1.25 9.91 1.55
C GLY A 130 0.29 9.74 0.38
N LEU A 131 -0.67 10.63 0.13
CA LEU A 131 -1.62 10.63 -0.98
C LEU A 131 -2.51 9.37 -1.03
N VAL A 132 -1.93 8.21 -1.33
CA VAL A 132 -2.55 6.88 -1.20
C VAL A 132 -1.65 6.01 -0.34
N ARG A 133 -2.25 5.36 0.65
CA ARG A 133 -1.54 4.52 1.62
C ARG A 133 -2.09 3.11 1.63
N LEU A 134 -1.19 2.14 1.75
CA LEU A 134 -1.57 0.79 2.12
C LEU A 134 -1.78 0.73 3.63
N ILE A 135 -2.96 0.28 4.06
CA ILE A 135 -3.28 0.02 5.46
C ILE A 135 -3.53 -1.47 5.61
N VAL A 136 -2.72 -2.10 6.45
CA VAL A 136 -2.85 -3.51 6.83
C VAL A 136 -3.32 -3.55 8.28
N PRO A 137 -4.63 -3.74 8.56
CA PRO A 137 -5.18 -3.57 9.91
C PRO A 137 -4.70 -4.60 10.93
N SER A 138 -4.16 -5.72 10.47
CA SER A 138 -3.56 -6.77 11.32
C SER A 138 -2.12 -6.46 11.73
N GLU A 139 -1.49 -5.41 11.15
CA GLU A 139 -0.14 -5.01 11.51
C GLU A 139 -0.13 -4.41 12.92
N THR A 140 0.52 -5.06 13.85
CA THR A 140 0.61 -4.67 15.25
C THR A 140 2.03 -4.30 15.68
N ASP A 141 3.00 -4.69 14.87
CA ASP A 141 4.42 -4.44 15.11
C ASP A 141 4.92 -3.28 14.23
N ASP A 142 6.16 -3.28 13.86
CA ASP A 142 6.74 -2.28 12.97
C ASP A 142 5.92 -2.13 11.68
N ALA A 143 5.72 -0.91 11.22
CA ALA A 143 4.88 -0.60 10.06
C ALA A 143 5.49 -1.10 8.72
N LEU A 144 6.02 -2.32 8.71
CA LEU A 144 6.71 -2.91 7.56
C LEU A 144 5.78 -3.18 6.38
N LYS A 145 4.48 -3.36 6.65
CA LYS A 145 3.47 -3.59 5.62
C LYS A 145 2.66 -2.33 5.28
N GLN A 146 2.89 -1.20 5.95
CA GLN A 146 2.17 0.04 5.68
C GLN A 146 3.00 0.95 4.78
N VAL A 147 2.59 1.06 3.53
CA VAL A 147 3.28 1.84 2.51
C VAL A 147 2.53 3.15 2.24
N LYS A 148 3.24 4.27 2.17
CA LYS A 148 2.73 5.57 1.74
C LYS A 148 3.31 5.96 0.38
N TRP A 149 2.69 6.92 -0.31
CA TRP A 149 3.05 7.31 -1.69
C TRP A 149 3.15 6.11 -2.62
N ILE A 150 2.09 5.32 -2.68
CA ILE A 150 2.07 4.15 -3.55
C ILE A 150 2.38 4.59 -4.98
N GLY A 151 3.42 4.03 -5.57
CA GLY A 151 3.82 4.24 -6.96
C GLY A 151 3.47 3.07 -7.85
N GLU A 152 3.46 1.86 -7.30
CA GLU A 152 3.09 0.65 -8.03
C GLU A 152 2.47 -0.41 -7.11
N VAL A 153 1.45 -1.09 -7.63
CA VAL A 153 0.95 -2.36 -7.11
C VAL A 153 1.20 -3.41 -8.19
N ARG A 154 1.98 -4.42 -7.89
CA ARG A 154 2.35 -5.47 -8.83
C ARG A 154 1.75 -6.80 -8.39
N ILE A 155 0.96 -7.42 -9.24
CA ILE A 155 0.33 -8.71 -9.00
C ILE A 155 1.19 -9.81 -9.63
N LEU A 156 1.54 -10.80 -8.84
CA LEU A 156 2.40 -11.91 -9.24
C LEU A 156 1.64 -13.23 -9.15
N ASN A 157 1.85 -14.07 -10.16
CA ASN A 157 1.44 -15.47 -10.15
C ASN A 157 2.67 -16.39 -10.05
N ALA A 158 2.46 -17.70 -9.99
CA ALA A 158 3.53 -18.68 -9.88
C ALA A 158 4.58 -18.58 -11.02
N GLU A 159 4.19 -18.15 -12.20
CA GLU A 159 5.08 -18.01 -13.35
C GLU A 159 5.95 -16.75 -13.21
N THR A 160 5.34 -15.60 -12.92
CA THR A 160 6.07 -14.34 -12.74
C THR A 160 6.99 -14.37 -11.54
N GLN A 161 6.62 -15.07 -10.47
CA GLN A 161 7.51 -15.28 -9.32
C GLN A 161 8.75 -16.10 -9.66
N ARG A 162 8.62 -17.12 -10.52
CA ARG A 162 9.77 -17.93 -10.97
C ARG A 162 10.76 -17.11 -11.80
N LEU A 163 10.26 -16.21 -12.64
CA LEU A 163 11.09 -15.33 -13.46
C LEU A 163 11.81 -14.26 -12.65
N ALA A 164 11.22 -13.83 -11.54
CA ALA A 164 11.79 -12.80 -10.65
C ALA A 164 12.87 -13.34 -9.71
N LYS A 165 12.95 -14.65 -9.48
CA LYS A 165 14.03 -15.26 -8.68
C LYS A 165 15.29 -15.41 -9.52
N PRO A 166 16.43 -14.82 -9.12
CA PRO A 166 17.70 -15.08 -9.80
C PRO A 166 18.00 -16.58 -9.74
N THR A 167 18.28 -17.17 -10.89
CA THR A 167 18.75 -18.56 -10.99
C THR A 167 20.02 -18.66 -10.16
N PRO A 168 20.12 -19.61 -9.19
CA PRO A 168 21.39 -19.82 -8.49
C PRO A 168 22.46 -20.19 -9.52
N PRO A 169 23.69 -19.71 -9.37
CA PRO A 169 24.78 -20.08 -10.25
C PRO A 169 24.88 -21.60 -10.29
N SER A 170 24.84 -22.19 -11.49
CA SER A 170 25.04 -23.61 -11.66
C SER A 170 26.39 -23.96 -11.06
N ALA A 171 26.40 -24.85 -10.08
CA ALA A 171 27.64 -25.45 -9.60
C ALA A 171 28.25 -26.19 -10.81
N GLY A 172 29.28 -25.61 -11.39
CA GLY A 172 30.08 -26.25 -12.40
C GLY A 172 30.85 -27.43 -11.80
N PRO A 173 31.22 -28.41 -12.61
CA PRO A 173 31.88 -29.64 -12.18
C PRO A 173 33.26 -29.40 -11.56
#